data_f10c65cae78ba9d5bdcb9b621b38258d
#
_entry.id   f10c65cae78ba9d5bdcb9b621b38258d
#
_cell.length_a   1.000
_cell.length_b   1.000
_cell.length_c   1.000
_cell.angle_alpha   90.00
_cell.angle_beta   90.00
_cell.angle_gamma   90.00
#
_symmetry.space_group_name_H-M   'P 1'
#
loop_
_entity.id
_entity.type
_entity.pdbx_description
1 polymer ?
#
loop_
_entity_poly.entity_id
_entity_poly.type
_entity_poly.pdbx_seq_one_letter_code
_entity_poly.pdbx_strand_id
1 'polypeptide(L)'
;MPEFNLDGKSIQEITEHFRCDVLFCAIEGKDFTTIPGGTNTIRNGDMVSILATPQNAAAFFKKIGLKTHQVKNAIIVGGGTISYYLTKALLAMKIKVKVIEKDKNRCEFLSEELVDATIINGDGTDRSFFWKRALEVQSPLLP
;
A
#
# COMPACT_ATOMS: atom_id res chain seq x y z
N MET A 1 3.50 10.26 22.44
CA MET A 1 2.08 10.53 22.67
C MET A 1 1.44 9.21 23.04
N PRO A 2 0.60 9.12 24.06
CA PRO A 2 -0.08 7.87 24.36
C PRO A 2 -0.93 7.49 23.14
N GLU A 3 -0.74 6.25 22.65
CA GLU A 3 -1.54 5.68 21.57
C GLU A 3 -3.00 5.65 22.06
N PHE A 4 -3.90 6.29 21.34
CA PHE A 4 -5.31 6.26 21.66
C PHE A 4 -5.83 4.86 21.38
N ASN A 5 -6.17 4.14 22.45
CA ASN A 5 -6.72 2.80 22.33
C ASN A 5 -8.17 2.90 21.84
N LEU A 6 -8.48 2.27 20.71
CA LEU A 6 -9.83 2.20 20.12
C LEU A 6 -10.72 1.15 20.82
N ASP A 7 -10.14 0.23 21.57
CA ASP A 7 -10.87 -0.84 22.26
C ASP A 7 -11.87 -0.30 23.27
N GLY A 8 -13.12 -0.72 23.13
CA GLY A 8 -14.23 -0.26 23.98
C GLY A 8 -14.74 1.14 23.69
N LYS A 9 -14.21 1.84 22.67
CA LYS A 9 -14.66 3.19 22.30
C LYS A 9 -15.81 3.13 21.31
N SER A 10 -16.79 4.04 21.50
CA SER A 10 -17.86 4.22 20.54
C SER A 10 -17.40 4.96 19.29
N ILE A 11 -18.11 4.75 18.19
CA ILE A 11 -17.85 5.47 16.92
C ILE A 11 -17.93 6.98 17.13
N GLN A 12 -18.89 7.44 17.94
CA GLN A 12 -19.04 8.85 18.26
C GLN A 12 -17.82 9.40 19.00
N GLU A 13 -17.36 8.73 20.06
CA GLU A 13 -16.14 9.14 20.80
C GLU A 13 -14.92 9.21 19.89
N ILE A 14 -14.75 8.23 18.99
CA ILE A 14 -13.63 8.18 18.03
C ILE A 14 -13.72 9.36 17.06
N THR A 15 -14.91 9.61 16.50
CA THR A 15 -15.13 10.67 15.52
C THR A 15 -14.92 12.05 16.13
N GLU A 16 -15.44 12.28 17.33
CA GLU A 16 -15.29 13.56 18.06
C GLU A 16 -13.83 13.80 18.46
N HIS A 17 -13.13 12.75 18.94
CA HIS A 17 -11.74 12.88 19.37
C HIS A 17 -10.80 13.19 18.21
N PHE A 18 -10.92 12.46 17.10
CA PHE A 18 -10.00 12.61 15.97
C PHE A 18 -10.43 13.68 14.98
N ARG A 19 -11.70 14.09 14.96
CA ARG A 19 -12.25 15.08 14.01
C ARG A 19 -11.80 14.77 12.59
N CYS A 20 -12.00 13.53 12.15
CA CYS A 20 -11.61 13.06 10.84
C CYS A 20 -12.85 12.77 10.00
N ASP A 21 -12.74 13.12 8.73
CA ASP A 21 -13.78 12.90 7.72
C ASP A 21 -13.68 11.46 7.20
N VAL A 22 -14.11 10.52 8.04
CA VAL A 22 -14.18 9.09 7.72
C VAL A 22 -15.56 8.57 8.08
N LEU A 23 -16.13 7.73 7.22
CA LEU A 23 -17.38 7.05 7.45
C LEU A 23 -17.10 5.60 7.86
N PHE A 24 -17.62 5.19 9.01
CA PHE A 24 -17.58 3.80 9.44
C PHE A 24 -18.72 3.04 8.78
N CYS A 25 -18.43 2.08 7.90
CA CYS A 25 -19.40 1.39 7.08
C CYS A 25 -19.86 0.07 7.67
N ALA A 26 -18.95 -0.68 8.29
CA ALA A 26 -19.25 -1.96 8.92
C ALA A 26 -18.29 -2.25 10.08
N ILE A 27 -18.79 -2.97 11.07
CA ILE A 27 -18.00 -3.63 12.11
C ILE A 27 -18.33 -5.11 12.03
N GLU A 28 -17.29 -5.92 11.83
CA GLU A 28 -17.37 -7.37 11.75
C GLU A 28 -16.62 -7.96 12.94
N GLY A 29 -17.36 -8.50 13.89
CA GLY A 29 -16.83 -9.28 15.00
C GLY A 29 -16.86 -10.77 14.67
N LYS A 30 -16.50 -11.61 15.65
CA LYS A 30 -16.41 -13.07 15.46
C LYS A 30 -17.73 -13.70 14.99
N ASP A 31 -18.87 -13.24 15.50
CA ASP A 31 -20.17 -13.85 15.27
C ASP A 31 -21.24 -12.82 14.80
N PHE A 32 -20.82 -11.61 14.41
CA PHE A 32 -21.74 -10.58 13.97
C PHE A 32 -21.10 -9.66 12.92
N THR A 33 -21.98 -9.09 12.09
CA THR A 33 -21.64 -7.96 11.20
C THR A 33 -22.73 -6.92 11.35
N THR A 34 -22.35 -5.68 11.58
CA THR A 34 -23.32 -4.58 11.75
C THR A 34 -22.89 -3.32 11.00
N ILE A 35 -23.87 -2.54 10.56
CA ILE A 35 -23.64 -1.16 10.10
C ILE A 35 -23.66 -0.29 11.34
N PRO A 36 -22.54 0.32 11.74
CA PRO A 36 -22.46 1.00 13.01
C PRO A 36 -23.18 2.35 13.02
N GLY A 37 -23.92 2.59 14.10
CA GLY A 37 -24.32 3.95 14.53
C GLY A 37 -23.31 4.53 15.52
N GLY A 38 -23.49 5.78 15.92
CA GLY A 38 -22.59 6.49 16.81
C GLY A 38 -22.33 5.80 18.16
N THR A 39 -23.30 5.05 18.69
CA THR A 39 -23.22 4.35 19.97
C THR A 39 -22.55 2.98 19.90
N ASN A 40 -22.34 2.43 18.69
CA ASN A 40 -21.67 1.14 18.55
C ASN A 40 -20.18 1.28 18.96
N THR A 41 -19.71 0.28 19.70
CA THR A 41 -18.33 0.23 20.19
C THR A 41 -17.49 -0.70 19.34
N ILE A 42 -16.22 -0.35 19.14
CA ILE A 42 -15.20 -1.20 18.52
C ILE A 42 -14.50 -2.02 19.61
N ARG A 43 -14.27 -3.28 19.36
CA ARG A 43 -13.56 -4.18 20.27
C ARG A 43 -12.30 -4.74 19.62
N ASN A 44 -11.36 -5.11 20.46
CA ASN A 44 -10.14 -5.76 19.98
C ASN A 44 -10.47 -7.05 19.22
N GLY A 45 -9.94 -7.15 18.01
CA GLY A 45 -10.22 -8.27 17.09
C GLY A 45 -11.35 -8.02 16.09
N ASP A 46 -12.10 -6.92 16.21
CA ASP A 46 -13.08 -6.54 15.20
C ASP A 46 -12.40 -6.04 13.93
N MET A 47 -12.97 -6.41 12.78
CA MET A 47 -12.63 -5.82 11.50
C MET A 47 -13.56 -4.63 11.24
N VAL A 48 -12.96 -3.47 10.99
CA VAL A 48 -13.70 -2.22 10.79
C VAL A 48 -13.50 -1.71 9.38
N SER A 49 -14.58 -1.62 8.62
CA SER A 49 -14.58 -1.05 7.28
C SER A 49 -14.86 0.45 7.33
N ILE A 50 -13.99 1.24 6.75
CA ILE A 50 -14.14 2.70 6.63
C ILE A 50 -14.18 3.13 5.18
N LEU A 51 -14.93 4.20 4.90
CA LEU A 51 -14.91 4.91 3.62
C LEU A 51 -14.38 6.32 3.86
N ALA A 52 -13.36 6.70 3.09
CA ALA A 52 -12.75 8.03 3.16
C ALA A 52 -12.00 8.34 1.86
N THR A 53 -11.68 9.61 1.64
CA THR A 53 -10.67 9.94 0.64
C THR A 53 -9.30 9.42 1.07
N PRO A 54 -8.36 9.13 0.15
CA PRO A 54 -7.01 8.67 0.52
C PRO A 54 -6.30 9.59 1.51
N GLN A 55 -6.52 10.89 1.40
CA GLN A 55 -5.95 11.90 2.29
C GLN A 55 -6.54 11.82 3.71
N ASN A 56 -7.86 11.70 3.83
CA ASN A 56 -8.56 11.59 5.11
C ASN A 56 -8.25 10.25 5.80
N ALA A 57 -8.18 9.16 5.04
CA ALA A 57 -7.77 7.86 5.56
C ALA A 57 -6.34 7.90 6.12
N ALA A 58 -5.39 8.47 5.38
CA ALA A 58 -4.00 8.62 5.83
C ALA A 58 -3.90 9.49 7.11
N ALA A 59 -4.65 10.59 7.18
CA ALA A 59 -4.72 11.46 8.35
C ALA A 59 -5.31 10.73 9.56
N PHE A 60 -6.37 9.95 9.36
CA PHE A 60 -7.00 9.14 10.40
C PHE A 60 -6.04 8.07 10.93
N PHE A 61 -5.44 7.26 10.04
CA PHE A 61 -4.48 6.21 10.44
C PHE A 61 -3.28 6.78 11.21
N LYS A 62 -2.77 7.94 10.79
CA LYS A 62 -1.69 8.62 11.49
C LYS A 62 -2.12 9.05 12.91
N LYS A 63 -3.35 9.54 13.07
CA LYS A 63 -3.87 10.00 14.37
C LYS A 63 -4.10 8.85 15.35
N ILE A 64 -4.56 7.69 14.86
CA ILE A 64 -4.74 6.49 15.70
C ILE A 64 -3.43 5.71 15.93
N GLY A 65 -2.29 6.21 15.45
CA GLY A 65 -0.99 5.57 15.66
C GLY A 65 -0.71 4.37 14.75
N LEU A 66 -1.57 4.06 13.78
CA LEU A 66 -1.32 3.00 12.82
C LEU A 66 -0.20 3.43 11.87
N LYS A 67 0.93 2.75 11.96
CA LYS A 67 2.01 2.89 10.99
C LYS A 67 1.58 2.20 9.69
N THR A 68 1.04 2.97 8.76
CA THR A 68 0.84 2.47 7.40
C THR A 68 2.21 2.25 6.77
N HIS A 69 2.54 1.01 6.49
CA HIS A 69 3.74 0.70 5.71
C HIS A 69 3.51 1.17 4.27
N GLN A 70 3.99 2.36 3.97
CA GLN A 70 3.98 2.84 2.60
C GLN A 70 4.84 1.93 1.73
N VAL A 71 4.29 1.45 0.64
CA VAL A 71 5.05 0.74 -0.39
C VAL A 71 6.14 1.68 -0.90
N LYS A 72 7.39 1.26 -0.80
CA LYS A 72 8.54 2.05 -1.25
C LYS A 72 9.14 1.50 -2.54
N ASN A 73 8.90 0.25 -2.83
CA ASN A 73 9.46 -0.46 -3.96
C ASN A 73 8.37 -1.28 -4.64
N ALA A 74 8.38 -1.32 -5.96
CA ALA A 74 7.49 -2.14 -6.77
C ALA A 74 8.29 -2.89 -7.84
N ILE A 75 7.85 -4.09 -8.18
CA ILE A 75 8.37 -4.87 -9.29
C ILE A 75 7.22 -5.11 -10.25
N ILE A 76 7.44 -4.79 -11.52
CA ILE A 76 6.49 -5.01 -12.60
C ILE A 76 7.07 -6.07 -13.53
N VAL A 77 6.31 -7.09 -13.84
CA VAL A 77 6.69 -8.14 -14.79
C VAL A 77 5.97 -7.92 -16.11
N GLY A 78 6.75 -7.76 -17.18
CA GLY A 78 6.32 -7.35 -18.49
C GLY A 78 6.40 -5.85 -18.72
N GLY A 79 7.00 -5.44 -19.84
CA GLY A 79 7.24 -4.04 -20.22
C GLY A 79 6.22 -3.48 -21.22
N GLY A 80 4.98 -3.98 -21.23
CA GLY A 80 3.93 -3.53 -22.13
C GLY A 80 3.47 -2.09 -21.89
N THR A 81 2.45 -1.67 -22.64
CA THR A 81 1.90 -0.31 -22.56
C THR A 81 1.35 0.01 -21.16
N ILE A 82 0.64 -0.92 -20.55
CA ILE A 82 0.10 -0.74 -19.18
C ILE A 82 1.24 -0.56 -18.19
N SER A 83 2.28 -1.37 -18.26
CA SER A 83 3.46 -1.30 -17.39
C SER A 83 4.19 0.02 -17.51
N TYR A 84 4.28 0.58 -18.70
CA TYR A 84 4.88 1.89 -18.95
C TYR A 84 4.15 3.00 -18.18
N TYR A 85 2.83 3.10 -18.33
CA TYR A 85 2.05 4.14 -17.62
C TYR A 85 1.99 3.90 -16.12
N LEU A 86 1.88 2.63 -15.69
CA LEU A 86 1.92 2.28 -14.27
C LEU A 86 3.25 2.68 -13.64
N THR A 87 4.37 2.41 -14.32
CA THR A 87 5.70 2.80 -13.85
C THR A 87 5.79 4.32 -13.67
N LYS A 88 5.34 5.10 -14.65
CA LYS A 88 5.30 6.57 -14.52
C LYS A 88 4.49 7.04 -13.30
N ALA A 89 3.32 6.45 -13.09
CA ALA A 89 2.46 6.79 -11.95
C ALA A 89 3.14 6.45 -10.61
N LEU A 90 3.75 5.29 -10.49
CA LEU A 90 4.45 4.86 -9.28
C LEU A 90 5.69 5.72 -8.98
N LEU A 91 6.47 6.07 -10.01
CA LEU A 91 7.63 6.97 -9.87
C LEU A 91 7.19 8.37 -9.39
N ALA A 92 6.08 8.90 -9.91
CA ALA A 92 5.49 10.15 -9.44
C ALA A 92 5.11 10.10 -7.96
N MET A 93 4.71 8.92 -7.45
CA MET A 93 4.45 8.67 -6.04
C MET A 93 5.73 8.41 -5.21
N LYS A 94 6.91 8.59 -5.78
CA LYS A 94 8.22 8.33 -5.15
C LYS A 94 8.44 6.86 -4.76
N ILE A 95 7.79 5.94 -5.47
CA ILE A 95 8.00 4.50 -5.34
C ILE A 95 9.09 4.10 -6.32
N LYS A 96 10.11 3.41 -5.86
CA LYS A 96 11.17 2.84 -6.72
C LYS A 96 10.59 1.67 -7.51
N VAL A 97 10.76 1.69 -8.81
CA VAL A 97 10.19 0.67 -9.69
C VAL A 97 11.28 -0.11 -10.42
N LYS A 98 11.14 -1.43 -10.43
CA LYS A 98 11.88 -2.32 -11.31
C LYS A 98 10.92 -2.92 -12.32
N VAL A 99 11.29 -2.92 -13.60
CA VAL A 99 10.52 -3.56 -14.67
C VAL A 99 11.36 -4.70 -15.21
N ILE A 100 10.80 -5.91 -15.23
CA ILE A 100 11.40 -7.10 -15.83
C ILE A 100 10.74 -7.32 -17.16
N GLU A 101 11.49 -7.29 -18.26
CA GLU A 101 11.00 -7.45 -19.61
C GLU A 101 11.92 -8.39 -20.38
N LYS A 102 11.32 -9.30 -21.16
CA LYS A 102 12.04 -10.32 -21.93
C LYS A 102 12.58 -9.79 -23.24
N ASP A 103 11.82 -8.93 -23.91
CA ASP A 103 12.21 -8.33 -25.18
C ASP A 103 13.29 -7.26 -24.98
N LYS A 104 14.45 -7.46 -25.61
CA LYS A 104 15.60 -6.58 -25.50
C LYS A 104 15.32 -5.19 -26.07
N ASN A 105 14.67 -5.10 -27.24
CA ASN A 105 14.37 -3.81 -27.87
C ASN A 105 13.38 -3.01 -27.00
N ARG A 106 12.44 -3.74 -26.38
CA ARG A 106 11.50 -3.11 -25.44
C ARG A 106 12.20 -2.61 -24.17
N CYS A 107 13.19 -3.36 -23.68
CA CYS A 107 14.02 -2.88 -22.55
C CYS A 107 14.78 -1.60 -22.88
N GLU A 108 15.37 -1.53 -24.06
CA GLU A 108 16.10 -0.33 -24.53
C GLU A 108 15.16 0.88 -24.57
N PHE A 109 14.00 0.74 -25.21
CA PHE A 109 12.97 1.80 -25.22
C PHE A 109 12.57 2.24 -23.80
N LEU A 110 12.28 1.26 -22.91
CA LEU A 110 11.86 1.59 -21.54
C LEU A 110 12.95 2.26 -20.74
N SER A 111 14.22 1.92 -20.94
CA SER A 111 15.35 2.56 -20.23
C SER A 111 15.59 4.00 -20.67
N GLU A 112 15.29 4.32 -21.92
CA GLU A 112 15.35 5.72 -22.40
C GLU A 112 14.19 6.56 -21.86
N GLU A 113 12.99 5.99 -21.82
CA GLU A 113 11.76 6.71 -21.44
C GLU A 113 11.52 6.80 -19.93
N LEU A 114 12.03 5.86 -19.15
CA LEU A 114 11.79 5.70 -17.70
C LEU A 114 13.10 5.77 -16.92
N VAL A 115 13.77 6.91 -17.01
CA VAL A 115 15.13 7.13 -16.46
C VAL A 115 15.24 6.79 -14.96
N ASP A 116 14.17 7.01 -14.20
CA ASP A 116 14.13 6.74 -12.76
C ASP A 116 13.74 5.29 -12.41
N ALA A 117 13.42 4.46 -13.41
CA ALA A 117 13.13 3.05 -13.21
C ALA A 117 14.36 2.16 -13.48
N THR A 118 14.43 1.02 -12.80
CA THR A 118 15.42 -0.01 -13.13
C THR A 118 14.81 -0.99 -14.11
N ILE A 119 15.34 -1.05 -15.33
CA ILE A 119 14.90 -2.00 -16.35
C ILE A 119 15.82 -3.22 -16.33
N ILE A 120 15.23 -4.40 -16.25
CA ILE A 120 15.94 -5.67 -16.18
C ILE A 120 15.50 -6.53 -17.37
N ASN A 121 16.44 -6.85 -18.28
CA ASN A 121 16.15 -7.77 -19.35
C ASN A 121 16.20 -9.21 -18.85
N GLY A 122 15.06 -9.91 -18.92
CA GLY A 122 14.95 -11.30 -18.48
C GLY A 122 13.53 -11.82 -18.49
N ASP A 123 13.42 -13.14 -18.33
CA ASP A 123 12.15 -13.82 -18.26
C ASP A 123 11.59 -13.80 -16.82
N GLY A 124 10.59 -12.94 -16.57
CA GLY A 124 9.95 -12.82 -15.26
C GLY A 124 9.14 -14.05 -14.84
N THR A 125 8.93 -15.03 -15.73
CA THR A 125 8.30 -16.32 -15.39
C THR A 125 9.29 -17.34 -14.84
N ASP A 126 10.59 -17.13 -15.05
CA ASP A 126 11.64 -17.94 -14.46
C ASP A 126 11.80 -17.61 -12.97
N ARG A 127 11.38 -18.54 -12.12
CA ARG A 127 11.45 -18.39 -10.67
C ARG A 127 12.88 -18.17 -10.17
N SER A 128 13.88 -18.83 -10.77
CA SER A 128 15.28 -18.70 -10.35
C SER A 128 15.84 -17.33 -10.67
N PHE A 129 15.52 -16.80 -11.85
CA PHE A 129 15.86 -15.45 -12.28
C PHE A 129 15.17 -14.40 -11.40
N PHE A 130 13.87 -14.58 -11.16
CA PHE A 130 13.08 -13.65 -10.36
C PHE A 130 13.65 -13.50 -8.94
N TRP A 131 13.92 -14.61 -8.25
CA TRP A 131 14.46 -14.58 -6.90
C TRP A 131 15.87 -13.97 -6.82
N LYS A 132 16.74 -14.27 -7.77
CA LYS A 132 18.11 -13.71 -7.79
C LYS A 132 18.16 -12.23 -8.13
N ARG A 133 17.44 -11.79 -9.15
CA ARG A 133 17.56 -10.43 -9.70
C ARG A 133 16.53 -9.44 -9.17
N ALA A 134 15.31 -9.88 -8.91
CA ALA A 134 14.25 -9.00 -8.44
C ALA A 134 14.40 -8.66 -6.96
N LEU A 135 14.85 -9.61 -6.13
CA LEU A 135 14.93 -9.47 -4.68
C LEU A 135 16.34 -9.14 -4.16
N GLU A 136 17.39 -9.41 -4.90
CA GLU A 136 18.80 -9.19 -4.49
C GLU A 136 19.17 -7.73 -4.21
N VAL A 137 18.30 -6.76 -4.47
CA VAL A 137 18.57 -5.32 -4.22
C VAL A 137 17.88 -4.79 -2.96
N GLN A 138 17.36 -5.67 -2.10
CA GLN A 138 16.79 -5.26 -0.80
C GLN A 138 17.64 -5.66 0.42
N SER A 139 18.85 -6.15 0.23
CA SER A 139 19.77 -6.28 1.35
C SER A 139 20.61 -5.00 1.50
N PRO A 140 20.27 -4.09 2.41
CA PRO A 140 21.34 -3.41 3.11
C PRO A 140 22.00 -4.51 3.94
N LEU A 141 23.29 -4.71 3.74
CA LEU A 141 24.18 -5.50 4.56
C LEU A 141 23.67 -5.56 6.01
N LEU A 142 23.29 -6.75 6.44
CA LEU A 142 23.18 -7.04 7.86
C LEU A 142 24.61 -6.94 8.43
N PRO A 143 24.77 -6.24 9.56
CA PRO A 143 26.06 -6.19 10.24
C PRO A 143 26.42 -7.55 10.81
#